data_b1e153dd3b328af1fc81dd045de1f3d8
#
_entry.id   b1e153dd3b328af1fc81dd045de1f3d8
#
_cell.length_a   1.000
_cell.length_b   1.000
_cell.length_c   1.000
_cell.angle_alpha   90.00
_cell.angle_beta   90.00
_cell.angle_gamma   90.00
#
_symmetry.space_group_name_H-M   'P 1'
#
loop_
_entity.id
_entity.type
_entity.pdbx_description
1 polymer ?
#
loop_
_entity_poly.entity_id
_entity_poly.type
_entity_poly.pdbx_seq_one_letter_code
_entity_poly.pdbx_strand_id
1 'polypeptide(L)'
;MKPQFLVGAMMPGSGQTLVALGLMRALRQRNLRVQSFKCGPELADLRYHALAADREPVSLDTWLSSRSHLQTVYNRYGEKSDVCVVEGRAGLFDGFRKTQGSSAEMARLMKIPVVMVVSARNAGYSTAAMLYGFKHFNTELKIAGVIFNQVTSAAQYGFLRETCAEAGVECLGYLPYLEETGLPPRHQALTLPARKSLDQLLNQVAEQLAQHVDIDKLLNLSTRIFPCTYSLPYISETETDIWTDKRKQRIALASDPAFPFAYRQSIDKTKGDITRFSPVYGSELPEADIVYLPGGYPELFARQLHRRKRLMEQLREYVEKGGKLLAEGGGMALLGQTLTARPGGTAFEMAGILPYSVNVKDNRP
;
A
#
# COMPACT_ATOMS: atom_id res chain seq x y z
N MET A 1 -19.05 3.58 16.20
CA MET A 1 -19.02 2.42 15.29
C MET A 1 -18.90 2.92 13.87
N LYS A 2 -18.18 2.24 13.00
CA LYS A 2 -18.09 2.53 11.56
C LYS A 2 -17.71 1.28 10.76
N PRO A 3 -17.96 1.26 9.44
CA PRO A 3 -17.51 0.18 8.58
C PRO A 3 -15.98 0.09 8.55
N GLN A 4 -15.47 -1.12 8.73
CA GLN A 4 -14.05 -1.44 8.75
C GLN A 4 -13.88 -2.87 8.23
N PHE A 5 -13.09 -3.08 7.20
CA PHE A 5 -12.88 -4.42 6.65
C PHE A 5 -11.53 -4.56 5.99
N LEU A 6 -11.07 -5.80 5.94
CA LEU A 6 -9.90 -6.18 5.18
C LEU A 6 -10.36 -6.87 3.88
N VAL A 7 -9.85 -6.41 2.75
CA VAL A 7 -10.00 -7.11 1.47
C VAL A 7 -8.86 -8.14 1.39
N GLY A 8 -9.21 -9.42 1.43
CA GLY A 8 -8.27 -10.53 1.37
C GLY A 8 -8.49 -11.39 0.13
N ALA A 9 -7.49 -12.13 -0.31
CA ALA A 9 -7.60 -13.05 -1.44
C ALA A 9 -7.65 -14.50 -0.97
N MET A 10 -8.42 -15.35 -1.67
CA MET A 10 -8.35 -16.79 -1.46
C MET A 10 -6.95 -17.31 -1.82
N MET A 11 -6.43 -16.86 -2.95
CA MET A 11 -5.11 -17.21 -3.47
C MET A 11 -4.45 -16.00 -4.13
N PRO A 12 -3.11 -15.97 -4.23
CA PRO A 12 -2.42 -14.97 -5.03
C PRO A 12 -2.98 -14.92 -6.46
N GLY A 13 -3.09 -13.72 -7.03
CA GLY A 13 -3.64 -13.56 -8.39
C GLY A 13 -5.17 -13.50 -8.48
N SER A 14 -5.91 -13.59 -7.37
CA SER A 14 -7.39 -13.45 -7.38
C SER A 14 -7.91 -12.07 -7.78
N GLY A 15 -7.04 -11.07 -7.97
CA GLY A 15 -7.42 -9.69 -8.32
C GLY A 15 -7.78 -8.82 -7.14
N GLN A 16 -7.33 -9.19 -5.95
CA GLN A 16 -7.59 -8.48 -4.68
C GLN A 16 -7.30 -6.97 -4.78
N THR A 17 -6.16 -6.57 -5.33
CA THR A 17 -5.76 -5.17 -5.44
C THR A 17 -6.77 -4.38 -6.27
N LEU A 18 -7.19 -4.91 -7.43
CA LEU A 18 -8.15 -4.23 -8.30
C LEU A 18 -9.50 -4.04 -7.60
N VAL A 19 -10.01 -5.09 -6.92
CA VAL A 19 -11.27 -5.02 -6.16
C VAL A 19 -11.15 -4.06 -4.99
N ALA A 20 -10.03 -4.08 -4.24
CA ALA A 20 -9.81 -3.17 -3.13
C ALA A 20 -9.79 -1.70 -3.58
N LEU A 21 -9.05 -1.39 -4.65
CA LEU A 21 -8.97 -0.04 -5.22
C LEU A 21 -10.33 0.42 -5.78
N GLY A 22 -11.03 -0.47 -6.47
CA GLY A 22 -12.37 -0.19 -6.98
C GLY A 22 -13.39 0.08 -5.87
N LEU A 23 -13.36 -0.69 -4.77
CA LEU A 23 -14.21 -0.43 -3.60
C LEU A 23 -13.88 0.91 -2.94
N MET A 24 -12.58 1.23 -2.77
CA MET A 24 -12.16 2.55 -2.24
C MET A 24 -12.71 3.69 -3.11
N ARG A 25 -12.62 3.57 -4.43
CA ARG A 25 -13.15 4.56 -5.38
C ARG A 25 -14.68 4.64 -5.32
N ALA A 26 -15.38 3.52 -5.29
CA ALA A 26 -16.85 3.47 -5.21
C ALA A 26 -17.37 4.10 -3.90
N LEU A 27 -16.71 3.82 -2.78
CA LEU A 27 -17.05 4.43 -1.49
C LEU A 27 -16.80 5.94 -1.49
N ARG A 28 -15.69 6.39 -2.09
CA ARG A 28 -15.42 7.83 -2.27
C ARG A 28 -16.48 8.50 -3.15
N GLN A 29 -16.91 7.86 -4.23
CA GLN A 29 -17.98 8.36 -5.11
C GLN A 29 -19.33 8.47 -4.39
N ARG A 30 -19.53 7.73 -3.29
CA ARG A 30 -20.64 7.89 -2.35
C ARG A 30 -20.40 8.98 -1.30
N ASN A 31 -19.39 9.84 -1.49
CA ASN A 31 -19.00 10.92 -0.57
C ASN A 31 -18.51 10.43 0.81
N LEU A 32 -18.07 9.19 0.93
CA LEU A 32 -17.49 8.70 2.17
C LEU A 32 -15.99 9.01 2.22
N ARG A 33 -15.51 9.46 3.37
CA ARG A 33 -14.09 9.65 3.64
C ARG A 33 -13.45 8.29 3.90
N VAL A 34 -12.74 7.77 2.89
CA VAL A 34 -12.08 6.46 2.95
C VAL A 34 -10.67 6.61 3.49
N GLN A 35 -10.32 5.93 4.59
CA GLN A 35 -8.93 5.73 4.97
C GLN A 35 -8.49 4.35 4.50
N SER A 36 -7.52 4.34 3.62
CA SER A 36 -6.93 3.11 3.11
C SER A 36 -5.68 2.73 3.88
N PHE A 37 -5.53 1.43 4.09
CA PHE A 37 -4.36 0.80 4.68
C PHE A 37 -3.90 -0.35 3.80
N LYS A 38 -2.60 -0.62 3.78
CA LYS A 38 -2.00 -1.76 3.06
C LYS A 38 -1.23 -2.64 4.03
N CYS A 39 -1.49 -3.95 4.00
CA CYS A 39 -0.69 -4.92 4.75
C CYS A 39 0.68 -5.12 4.12
N GLY A 40 1.71 -5.18 4.97
CA GLY A 40 3.07 -5.49 4.57
C GLY A 40 3.85 -4.33 3.95
N PRO A 41 5.07 -4.61 3.44
CA PRO A 41 6.01 -3.61 2.96
C PRO A 41 5.79 -3.19 1.50
N GLU A 42 4.66 -3.52 0.88
CA GLU A 42 4.39 -3.20 -0.52
C GLU A 42 4.07 -1.71 -0.72
N LEU A 43 5.05 -0.84 -0.45
CA LEU A 43 4.91 0.63 -0.55
C LEU A 43 4.57 1.11 -1.96
N ALA A 44 4.89 0.33 -2.99
CA ALA A 44 4.54 0.65 -4.37
C ALA A 44 3.02 0.73 -4.60
N ASP A 45 2.24 -0.07 -3.88
CA ASP A 45 0.78 -0.10 -4.01
C ASP A 45 0.12 1.14 -3.38
N LEU A 46 0.78 1.78 -2.41
CA LEU A 46 0.25 2.94 -1.71
C LEU A 46 -0.11 4.10 -2.66
N ARG A 47 0.66 4.30 -3.73
CA ARG A 47 0.35 5.32 -4.75
C ARG A 47 -0.99 5.06 -5.46
N TYR A 48 -1.38 3.81 -5.63
CA TYR A 48 -2.68 3.44 -6.20
C TYR A 48 -3.80 3.69 -5.21
N HIS A 49 -3.57 3.39 -3.93
CA HIS A 49 -4.49 3.71 -2.83
C HIS A 49 -4.73 5.22 -2.73
N ALA A 50 -3.65 6.02 -2.80
CA ALA A 50 -3.76 7.48 -2.77
C ALA A 50 -4.67 8.00 -3.88
N LEU A 51 -4.55 7.44 -5.10
CA LEU A 51 -5.39 7.81 -6.22
C LEU A 51 -6.84 7.33 -6.03
N ALA A 52 -7.04 6.09 -5.57
CA ALA A 52 -8.37 5.49 -5.41
C ALA A 52 -9.19 6.18 -4.30
N ALA A 53 -8.59 6.40 -3.13
CA ALA A 53 -9.24 6.96 -1.95
C ALA A 53 -9.19 8.49 -1.89
N ASP A 54 -8.38 9.15 -2.75
CA ASP A 54 -8.07 10.58 -2.69
C ASP A 54 -7.57 11.03 -1.30
N ARG A 55 -6.82 10.16 -0.68
CA ARG A 55 -6.25 10.36 0.65
C ARG A 55 -4.97 9.54 0.80
N GLU A 56 -4.00 10.12 1.51
CA GLU A 56 -2.74 9.44 1.79
C GLU A 56 -2.96 8.11 2.54
N PRO A 57 -2.51 6.99 1.97
CA PRO A 57 -2.63 5.67 2.58
C PRO A 57 -1.61 5.46 3.70
N VAL A 58 -1.79 4.37 4.46
CA VAL A 58 -0.88 3.97 5.52
C VAL A 58 -0.51 2.51 5.38
N SER A 59 0.78 2.18 5.48
CA SER A 59 1.26 0.80 5.53
C SER A 59 1.14 0.24 6.95
N LEU A 60 0.70 -1.01 7.05
CA LEU A 60 0.62 -1.78 8.31
C LEU A 60 1.50 -3.02 8.16
N ASP A 61 2.67 -3.01 8.79
CA ASP A 61 3.65 -4.08 8.66
C ASP A 61 3.98 -4.70 10.02
N THR A 62 3.56 -5.96 10.22
CA THR A 62 3.80 -6.72 11.45
C THR A 62 5.25 -7.17 11.63
N TRP A 63 6.07 -7.07 10.58
CA TRP A 63 7.51 -7.34 10.66
C TRP A 63 8.28 -6.14 11.24
N LEU A 64 7.93 -4.94 10.77
CA LEU A 64 8.63 -3.70 11.16
C LEU A 64 8.09 -3.07 12.44
N SER A 65 6.87 -3.43 12.86
CA SER A 65 6.18 -2.73 13.93
C SER A 65 5.57 -3.67 14.96
N SER A 66 5.58 -3.26 16.22
CA SER A 66 4.87 -3.99 17.26
C SER A 66 3.35 -3.96 17.04
N ARG A 67 2.64 -4.95 17.59
CA ARG A 67 1.18 -5.04 17.49
C ARG A 67 0.47 -3.81 18.07
N SER A 68 0.92 -3.33 19.24
CA SER A 68 0.38 -2.13 19.89
C SER A 68 0.57 -0.89 19.03
N HIS A 69 1.77 -0.74 18.43
CA HIS A 69 2.05 0.36 17.51
C HIS A 69 1.12 0.34 16.29
N LEU A 70 0.92 -0.82 15.67
CA LEU A 70 0.03 -0.94 14.51
C LEU A 70 -1.41 -0.57 14.84
N GLN A 71 -1.92 -0.98 16.03
CA GLN A 71 -3.25 -0.60 16.49
C GLN A 71 -3.36 0.90 16.74
N THR A 72 -2.33 1.52 17.32
CA THR A 72 -2.26 2.98 17.50
C THR A 72 -2.28 3.71 16.16
N VAL A 73 -1.48 3.25 15.20
CA VAL A 73 -1.43 3.80 13.85
C VAL A 73 -2.80 3.67 13.16
N TYR A 74 -3.40 2.49 13.21
CA TYR A 74 -4.72 2.23 12.62
C TYR A 74 -5.80 3.15 13.20
N ASN A 75 -5.85 3.27 14.52
CA ASN A 75 -6.80 4.13 15.21
C ASN A 75 -6.57 5.61 14.87
N ARG A 76 -5.33 6.09 14.95
CA ARG A 76 -4.98 7.49 14.65
C ARG A 76 -5.41 7.93 13.26
N TYR A 77 -5.07 7.15 12.23
CA TYR A 77 -5.37 7.52 10.84
C TYR A 77 -6.83 7.23 10.46
N GLY A 78 -7.43 6.19 11.06
CA GLY A 78 -8.83 5.85 10.85
C GLY A 78 -9.82 6.81 11.52
N GLU A 79 -9.41 7.55 12.54
CA GLU A 79 -10.31 8.39 13.35
C GLU A 79 -11.16 9.35 12.50
N LYS A 80 -10.52 10.08 11.60
CA LYS A 80 -11.16 11.10 10.75
C LYS A 80 -11.75 10.55 9.44
N SER A 81 -12.06 9.25 9.39
CA SER A 81 -12.67 8.60 8.23
C SER A 81 -14.06 8.07 8.55
N ASP A 82 -14.88 7.92 7.53
CA ASP A 82 -16.20 7.29 7.63
C ASP A 82 -16.08 5.77 7.46
N VAL A 83 -15.08 5.30 6.72
CA VAL A 83 -14.79 3.89 6.48
C VAL A 83 -13.29 3.63 6.44
N CYS A 84 -12.87 2.49 7.00
CA CYS A 84 -11.49 2.00 6.93
C CYS A 84 -11.43 0.77 6.02
N VAL A 85 -10.60 0.84 4.98
CA VAL A 85 -10.37 -0.27 4.05
C VAL A 85 -8.92 -0.71 4.15
N VAL A 86 -8.69 -1.96 4.54
CA VAL A 86 -7.36 -2.56 4.60
C VAL A 86 -7.20 -3.49 3.41
N GLU A 87 -6.23 -3.25 2.55
CA GLU A 87 -5.85 -4.24 1.53
C GLU A 87 -4.85 -5.23 2.12
N GLY A 88 -5.17 -6.50 2.04
CA GLY A 88 -4.30 -7.60 2.41
C GLY A 88 -3.12 -7.79 1.44
N ARG A 89 -2.38 -8.89 1.61
CA ARG A 89 -1.28 -9.32 0.75
C ARG A 89 -1.39 -10.82 0.47
N ALA A 90 -0.86 -11.28 -0.65
CA ALA A 90 -0.83 -12.69 -1.03
C ALA A 90 -2.17 -13.42 -0.83
N GLY A 91 -2.19 -14.69 -0.45
CA GLY A 91 -3.40 -15.35 0.03
C GLY A 91 -3.69 -14.97 1.49
N LEU A 92 -4.95 -15.14 1.89
CA LEU A 92 -5.44 -14.67 3.19
C LEU A 92 -4.60 -15.15 4.39
N PHE A 93 -4.13 -16.39 4.36
CA PHE A 93 -3.33 -17.00 5.42
C PHE A 93 -1.83 -17.03 5.14
N ASP A 94 -1.38 -16.51 3.99
CA ASP A 94 0.01 -16.56 3.55
C ASP A 94 0.84 -15.46 4.23
N GLY A 95 1.67 -15.86 5.17
CA GLY A 95 2.64 -15.00 5.85
C GLY A 95 4.08 -15.39 5.54
N PHE A 96 5.04 -14.71 6.17
CA PHE A 96 6.47 -15.06 6.05
C PHE A 96 6.83 -16.34 6.81
N ARG A 97 6.06 -16.70 7.84
CA ARG A 97 6.16 -17.98 8.56
C ARG A 97 4.75 -18.46 8.91
N LYS A 98 4.17 -19.35 8.08
CA LYS A 98 2.76 -19.73 8.18
C LYS A 98 1.87 -18.48 8.17
N THR A 99 1.03 -18.29 9.18
CA THR A 99 0.11 -17.15 9.28
C THR A 99 0.76 -15.86 9.81
N GLN A 100 2.01 -15.89 10.26
CA GLN A 100 2.69 -14.68 10.74
C GLN A 100 2.94 -13.69 9.58
N GLY A 101 2.49 -12.47 9.72
CA GLY A 101 2.55 -11.44 8.69
C GLY A 101 1.48 -11.57 7.62
N SER A 102 0.51 -12.48 7.79
CA SER A 102 -0.59 -12.67 6.84
C SER A 102 -1.68 -11.62 6.99
N SER A 103 -2.51 -11.53 5.97
CA SER A 103 -3.74 -10.72 5.99
C SER A 103 -4.70 -11.14 7.11
N ALA A 104 -4.78 -12.45 7.40
CA ALA A 104 -5.59 -12.98 8.49
C ALA A 104 -5.08 -12.52 9.87
N GLU A 105 -3.77 -12.49 10.10
CA GLU A 105 -3.21 -11.95 11.35
C GLU A 105 -3.57 -10.47 11.51
N MET A 106 -3.46 -9.67 10.45
CA MET A 106 -3.80 -8.25 10.48
C MET A 106 -5.29 -8.05 10.78
N ALA A 107 -6.20 -8.79 10.13
CA ALA A 107 -7.63 -8.70 10.38
C ALA A 107 -7.99 -9.02 11.84
N ARG A 108 -7.36 -10.05 12.43
CA ARG A 108 -7.53 -10.40 13.85
C ARG A 108 -6.99 -9.31 14.77
N LEU A 109 -5.81 -8.78 14.46
CA LEU A 109 -5.17 -7.73 15.25
C LEU A 109 -6.04 -6.47 15.32
N MET A 110 -6.66 -6.09 14.21
CA MET A 110 -7.55 -4.92 14.12
C MET A 110 -9.00 -5.25 14.50
N LYS A 111 -9.33 -6.53 14.73
CA LYS A 111 -10.70 -7.02 15.03
C LYS A 111 -11.71 -6.64 13.93
N ILE A 112 -11.29 -6.67 12.68
CA ILE A 112 -12.11 -6.34 11.52
C ILE A 112 -12.42 -7.60 10.70
N PRO A 113 -13.60 -7.66 10.06
CA PRO A 113 -13.94 -8.78 9.21
C PRO A 113 -13.21 -8.72 7.87
N VAL A 114 -13.16 -9.88 7.21
CA VAL A 114 -12.56 -10.03 5.88
C VAL A 114 -13.66 -10.07 4.82
N VAL A 115 -13.48 -9.29 3.77
CA VAL A 115 -14.15 -9.43 2.48
C VAL A 115 -13.20 -10.21 1.58
N MET A 116 -13.58 -11.43 1.22
CA MET A 116 -12.70 -12.33 0.48
C MET A 116 -12.91 -12.18 -1.02
N VAL A 117 -11.84 -11.97 -1.76
CA VAL A 117 -11.85 -11.93 -3.23
C VAL A 117 -11.49 -13.30 -3.78
N VAL A 118 -12.35 -13.83 -4.63
CA VAL A 118 -12.20 -15.13 -5.27
C VAL A 118 -12.23 -14.96 -6.78
N SER A 119 -11.22 -15.47 -7.49
CA SER A 119 -11.26 -15.48 -8.97
C SER A 119 -12.31 -16.46 -9.45
N ALA A 120 -13.23 -15.99 -10.30
CA ALA A 120 -14.21 -16.84 -10.99
C ALA A 120 -13.59 -17.61 -12.16
N ARG A 121 -12.35 -17.27 -12.56
CA ARG A 121 -11.64 -17.99 -13.61
C ARG A 121 -11.39 -19.43 -13.16
N ASN A 122 -11.92 -20.39 -13.87
CA ASN A 122 -11.84 -21.82 -13.54
C ASN A 122 -12.49 -22.21 -12.19
N ALA A 123 -13.37 -21.38 -11.61
CA ALA A 123 -14.10 -21.71 -10.41
C ALA A 123 -15.22 -22.72 -10.73
N GLY A 124 -15.15 -23.88 -10.09
CA GLY A 124 -16.16 -24.93 -10.13
C GLY A 124 -16.72 -25.21 -8.73
N TYR A 125 -17.45 -26.32 -8.58
CA TYR A 125 -18.10 -26.70 -7.30
C TYR A 125 -17.13 -26.87 -6.14
N SER A 126 -15.86 -27.23 -6.39
CA SER A 126 -14.80 -27.27 -5.35
C SER A 126 -14.62 -25.94 -4.61
N THR A 127 -15.10 -24.83 -5.20
CA THR A 127 -15.09 -23.52 -4.53
C THR A 127 -15.90 -23.53 -3.23
N ALA A 128 -16.99 -24.33 -3.13
CA ALA A 128 -17.75 -24.51 -1.90
C ALA A 128 -16.87 -25.08 -0.77
N ALA A 129 -16.14 -26.17 -1.07
CA ALA A 129 -15.23 -26.78 -0.10
C ALA A 129 -14.11 -25.83 0.34
N MET A 130 -13.55 -25.05 -0.60
CA MET A 130 -12.54 -24.04 -0.29
C MET A 130 -13.13 -22.94 0.61
N LEU A 131 -14.29 -22.39 0.26
CA LEU A 131 -14.96 -21.35 1.06
C LEU A 131 -15.28 -21.85 2.47
N TYR A 132 -15.80 -23.05 2.58
CA TYR A 132 -16.05 -23.72 3.85
C TYR A 132 -14.75 -23.84 4.68
N GLY A 133 -13.67 -24.29 4.04
CA GLY A 133 -12.35 -24.38 4.67
C GLY A 133 -11.85 -23.02 5.17
N PHE A 134 -11.89 -21.98 4.34
CA PHE A 134 -11.48 -20.63 4.73
C PHE A 134 -12.30 -20.09 5.91
N LYS A 135 -13.59 -20.35 5.94
CA LYS A 135 -14.48 -19.91 7.01
C LYS A 135 -14.16 -20.59 8.35
N HIS A 136 -13.80 -21.87 8.33
CA HIS A 136 -13.65 -22.69 9.54
C HIS A 136 -12.20 -22.91 9.96
N PHE A 137 -11.21 -22.61 9.09
CA PHE A 137 -9.80 -22.82 9.39
C PHE A 137 -9.32 -22.00 10.59
N ASN A 138 -9.87 -20.82 10.77
CA ASN A 138 -9.58 -19.97 11.93
C ASN A 138 -10.87 -19.30 12.42
N THR A 139 -11.40 -19.81 13.54
CA THR A 139 -12.69 -19.38 14.10
C THR A 139 -12.67 -17.96 14.71
N GLU A 140 -11.50 -17.40 14.98
CA GLU A 140 -11.35 -16.00 15.43
C GLU A 140 -11.46 -15.01 14.29
N LEU A 141 -11.36 -15.48 13.03
CA LEU A 141 -11.46 -14.66 11.86
C LEU A 141 -12.89 -14.64 11.32
N LYS A 142 -13.48 -13.46 11.18
CA LYS A 142 -14.80 -13.32 10.60
C LYS A 142 -14.72 -13.01 9.10
N ILE A 143 -15.24 -13.88 8.26
CA ILE A 143 -15.47 -13.59 6.84
C ILE A 143 -16.83 -12.89 6.74
N ALA A 144 -16.85 -11.63 6.31
CA ALA A 144 -18.08 -10.87 6.11
C ALA A 144 -18.82 -11.30 4.84
N GLY A 145 -18.06 -11.69 3.82
CA GLY A 145 -18.61 -12.17 2.56
C GLY A 145 -17.55 -12.30 1.48
N VAL A 146 -18.01 -12.70 0.31
CA VAL A 146 -17.19 -12.97 -0.87
C VAL A 146 -17.58 -12.03 -2.01
N ILE A 147 -16.58 -11.52 -2.72
CA ILE A 147 -16.73 -10.87 -4.02
C ILE A 147 -16.00 -11.72 -5.06
N PHE A 148 -16.72 -12.18 -6.06
CA PHE A 148 -16.11 -12.90 -7.16
C PHE A 148 -15.53 -11.93 -8.19
N ASN A 149 -14.31 -12.16 -8.62
CA ASN A 149 -13.64 -11.36 -9.64
C ASN A 149 -13.58 -12.14 -10.96
N GLN A 150 -13.65 -11.43 -12.08
CA GLN A 150 -13.57 -12.01 -13.44
C GLN A 150 -14.76 -12.92 -13.80
N VAL A 151 -15.94 -12.57 -13.39
CA VAL A 151 -17.17 -13.28 -13.78
C VAL A 151 -17.50 -12.96 -15.23
N THR A 152 -17.79 -13.99 -16.04
CA THR A 152 -18.00 -13.87 -17.48
C THR A 152 -19.46 -13.95 -17.90
N SER A 153 -20.36 -14.44 -17.02
CA SER A 153 -21.79 -14.57 -17.35
C SER A 153 -22.67 -14.56 -16.09
N ALA A 154 -23.94 -14.23 -16.28
CA ALA A 154 -24.95 -14.31 -15.23
C ALA A 154 -25.16 -15.75 -14.73
N ALA A 155 -25.08 -16.75 -15.61
CA ALA A 155 -25.19 -18.15 -15.23
C ALA A 155 -24.04 -18.58 -14.32
N GLN A 156 -22.80 -18.17 -14.65
CA GLN A 156 -21.65 -18.42 -13.78
C GLN A 156 -21.84 -17.77 -12.40
N TYR A 157 -22.31 -16.52 -12.36
CA TYR A 157 -22.58 -15.86 -11.09
C TYR A 157 -23.66 -16.56 -10.28
N GLY A 158 -24.75 -16.99 -10.93
CA GLY A 158 -25.81 -17.76 -10.27
C GLY A 158 -25.26 -19.01 -9.57
N PHE A 159 -24.46 -19.80 -10.28
CA PHE A 159 -23.79 -20.97 -9.74
C PHE A 159 -22.86 -20.63 -8.55
N LEU A 160 -22.04 -19.59 -8.68
CA LEU A 160 -21.13 -19.17 -7.60
C LEU A 160 -21.86 -18.64 -6.35
N ARG A 161 -23.02 -18.02 -6.53
CA ARG A 161 -23.88 -17.59 -5.43
C ARG A 161 -24.47 -18.78 -4.67
N GLU A 162 -24.91 -19.81 -5.35
CA GLU A 162 -25.36 -21.06 -4.76
C GLU A 162 -24.23 -21.75 -3.98
N THR A 163 -23.05 -21.80 -4.56
CA THR A 163 -21.81 -22.30 -3.93
C THR A 163 -21.49 -21.59 -2.61
N CYS A 164 -21.69 -20.27 -2.54
CA CYS A 164 -21.55 -19.52 -1.30
C CYS A 164 -22.60 -19.89 -0.25
N ALA A 165 -23.85 -20.06 -0.66
CA ALA A 165 -24.94 -20.41 0.24
C ALA A 165 -24.69 -21.78 0.89
N GLU A 166 -24.24 -22.78 0.13
CA GLU A 166 -23.89 -24.10 0.62
C GLU A 166 -22.69 -24.08 1.60
N ALA A 167 -21.68 -23.24 1.32
CA ALA A 167 -20.57 -23.03 2.25
C ALA A 167 -20.97 -22.18 3.46
N GLY A 168 -22.21 -21.66 3.50
CA GLY A 168 -22.69 -20.78 4.54
C GLY A 168 -21.93 -19.45 4.61
N VAL A 169 -21.45 -18.95 3.47
CA VAL A 169 -20.72 -17.69 3.36
C VAL A 169 -21.57 -16.69 2.57
N GLU A 170 -21.59 -15.45 3.00
CA GLU A 170 -22.33 -14.39 2.31
C GLU A 170 -21.72 -14.05 0.95
N CYS A 171 -22.54 -14.06 -0.12
CA CYS A 171 -22.14 -13.58 -1.43
C CYS A 171 -22.49 -12.09 -1.53
N LEU A 172 -21.47 -11.22 -1.63
CA LEU A 172 -21.65 -9.77 -1.74
C LEU A 172 -21.84 -9.31 -3.18
N GLY A 173 -21.46 -10.14 -4.16
CA GLY A 173 -21.53 -9.81 -5.57
C GLY A 173 -20.29 -10.16 -6.35
N TYR A 174 -20.08 -9.47 -7.48
CA TYR A 174 -18.97 -9.78 -8.37
C TYR A 174 -18.44 -8.54 -9.11
N LEU A 175 -17.21 -8.66 -9.60
CA LEU A 175 -16.65 -7.80 -10.64
C LEU A 175 -16.64 -8.61 -11.95
N PRO A 176 -17.30 -8.13 -13.03
CA PRO A 176 -17.26 -8.81 -14.32
C PRO A 176 -15.83 -8.86 -14.88
N TYR A 177 -15.62 -9.78 -15.83
CA TYR A 177 -14.38 -9.77 -16.59
C TYR A 177 -14.27 -8.47 -17.41
N LEU A 178 -13.15 -7.78 -17.26
CA LEU A 178 -12.82 -6.57 -18.00
C LEU A 178 -11.60 -6.86 -18.87
N GLU A 179 -11.66 -6.55 -20.17
CA GLU A 179 -10.61 -6.91 -21.13
C GLU A 179 -9.28 -6.19 -20.88
N GLU A 180 -9.32 -4.95 -20.40
CA GLU A 180 -8.12 -4.11 -20.21
C GLU A 180 -7.92 -3.70 -18.72
N THR A 181 -7.69 -4.67 -17.85
CA THR A 181 -7.53 -4.40 -16.41
C THR A 181 -6.09 -4.46 -15.91
N GLY A 182 -5.12 -4.22 -16.78
CA GLY A 182 -3.72 -4.17 -16.37
C GLY A 182 -3.42 -3.01 -15.45
N LEU A 183 -3.36 -3.25 -14.13
CA LEU A 183 -2.70 -2.28 -13.25
C LEU A 183 -1.27 -2.08 -13.75
N PRO A 184 -0.75 -0.83 -13.78
CA PRO A 184 0.64 -0.59 -14.14
C PRO A 184 1.56 -1.48 -13.30
N PRO A 185 2.63 -2.05 -13.87
CA PRO A 185 3.56 -2.86 -13.09
C PRO A 185 4.07 -2.10 -11.87
N ARG A 186 4.16 -2.77 -10.72
CA ARG A 186 4.55 -2.17 -9.44
C ARG A 186 5.91 -1.47 -9.48
N HIS A 187 6.82 -1.98 -10.30
CA HIS A 187 8.18 -1.44 -10.51
C HIS A 187 8.24 -0.30 -11.52
N GLN A 188 7.13 0.14 -12.08
CA GLN A 188 7.09 1.31 -12.97
C GLN A 188 6.67 2.55 -12.18
N ALA A 189 7.36 3.67 -12.45
CA ALA A 189 6.93 4.94 -11.92
C ALA A 189 5.54 5.29 -12.44
N LEU A 190 4.69 5.83 -11.58
CA LEU A 190 3.37 6.33 -11.98
C LEU A 190 3.54 7.68 -12.69
N THR A 191 3.88 7.65 -13.98
CA THR A 191 3.96 8.83 -14.83
C THR A 191 2.58 9.49 -14.98
N LEU A 192 2.53 10.75 -15.44
CA LEU A 192 1.27 11.45 -15.65
C LEU A 192 0.31 10.70 -16.61
N PRO A 193 0.75 10.16 -17.77
CA PRO A 193 -0.11 9.33 -18.61
C PRO A 193 -0.60 8.08 -17.92
N ALA A 194 0.29 7.34 -17.24
CA ALA A 194 -0.08 6.13 -16.51
C ALA A 194 -1.07 6.42 -15.37
N ARG A 195 -0.92 7.57 -14.70
CA ARG A 195 -1.86 8.02 -13.67
C ARG A 195 -3.26 8.28 -14.26
N LYS A 196 -3.33 8.93 -15.43
CA LYS A 196 -4.61 9.20 -16.10
C LYS A 196 -5.30 7.91 -16.53
N SER A 197 -4.58 6.97 -17.13
CA SER A 197 -5.11 5.66 -17.50
C SER A 197 -5.59 4.85 -16.29
N LEU A 198 -4.82 4.88 -15.21
CA LEU A 198 -5.21 4.24 -13.95
C LEU A 198 -6.47 4.88 -13.35
N ASP A 199 -6.59 6.20 -13.38
CA ASP A 199 -7.77 6.90 -12.87
C ASP A 199 -9.03 6.52 -13.65
N GLN A 200 -8.94 6.40 -14.97
CA GLN A 200 -10.03 5.92 -15.83
C GLN A 200 -10.41 4.46 -15.49
N LEU A 201 -9.42 3.58 -15.37
CA LEU A 201 -9.65 2.19 -14.96
C LEU A 201 -10.35 2.11 -13.59
N LEU A 202 -9.89 2.88 -12.61
CA LEU A 202 -10.48 2.87 -11.27
C LEU A 202 -11.93 3.36 -11.28
N ASN A 203 -12.28 4.34 -12.12
CA ASN A 203 -13.66 4.79 -12.27
C ASN A 203 -14.53 3.68 -12.91
N GLN A 204 -14.04 3.03 -13.96
CA GLN A 204 -14.73 1.89 -14.58
C GLN A 204 -14.97 0.74 -13.60
N VAL A 205 -13.92 0.34 -12.85
CA VAL A 205 -14.03 -0.73 -11.85
C VAL A 205 -15.01 -0.35 -10.74
N ALA A 206 -14.97 0.89 -10.27
CA ALA A 206 -15.86 1.38 -9.23
C ALA A 206 -17.33 1.36 -9.68
N GLU A 207 -17.59 1.75 -10.93
CA GLU A 207 -18.92 1.69 -11.54
C GLU A 207 -19.44 0.25 -11.63
N GLN A 208 -18.61 -0.68 -12.11
CA GLN A 208 -18.98 -2.10 -12.17
C GLN A 208 -19.24 -2.70 -10.78
N LEU A 209 -18.42 -2.35 -9.78
CA LEU A 209 -18.66 -2.79 -8.40
C LEU A 209 -19.94 -2.17 -7.81
N ALA A 210 -20.23 -0.91 -8.11
CA ALA A 210 -21.47 -0.27 -7.65
C ALA A 210 -22.73 -0.91 -8.23
N GLN A 211 -22.65 -1.47 -9.45
CA GLN A 211 -23.76 -2.14 -10.12
C GLN A 211 -23.94 -3.60 -9.69
N HIS A 212 -22.85 -4.29 -9.34
CA HIS A 212 -22.86 -5.75 -9.17
C HIS A 212 -22.51 -6.22 -7.74
N VAL A 213 -22.14 -5.32 -6.84
CA VAL A 213 -21.85 -5.62 -5.43
C VAL A 213 -22.81 -4.87 -4.52
N ASP A 214 -23.41 -5.59 -3.57
CA ASP A 214 -24.23 -4.99 -2.53
C ASP A 214 -23.33 -4.26 -1.51
N ILE A 215 -22.97 -3.01 -1.85
CA ILE A 215 -22.08 -2.17 -1.05
C ILE A 215 -22.75 -1.83 0.31
N ASP A 216 -24.06 -1.66 0.36
CA ASP A 216 -24.76 -1.32 1.60
C ASP A 216 -24.73 -2.50 2.58
N LYS A 217 -24.93 -3.71 2.08
CA LYS A 217 -24.76 -4.94 2.84
C LYS A 217 -23.32 -5.12 3.32
N LEU A 218 -22.33 -4.86 2.46
CA LEU A 218 -20.91 -4.88 2.82
C LEU A 218 -20.64 -3.93 3.99
N LEU A 219 -21.08 -2.67 3.91
CA LEU A 219 -20.91 -1.67 4.96
C LEU A 219 -21.56 -2.12 6.27
N ASN A 220 -22.78 -2.64 6.22
CA ASN A 220 -23.51 -3.14 7.39
C ASN A 220 -22.78 -4.32 8.05
N LEU A 221 -22.37 -5.33 7.26
CA LEU A 221 -21.65 -6.51 7.75
C LEU A 221 -20.26 -6.19 8.29
N SER A 222 -19.66 -5.08 7.87
CA SER A 222 -18.32 -4.66 8.28
C SER A 222 -18.32 -3.58 9.38
N THR A 223 -19.47 -3.11 9.84
CA THR A 223 -19.55 -2.11 10.92
C THR A 223 -19.08 -2.72 12.24
N ARG A 224 -18.08 -2.12 12.86
CA ARG A 224 -17.44 -2.55 14.10
C ARG A 224 -17.19 -1.37 15.02
N ILE A 225 -16.91 -1.69 16.29
CA ILE A 225 -16.45 -0.71 17.28
C ILE A 225 -15.15 -0.09 16.78
N PHE A 226 -15.06 1.22 16.85
CA PHE A 226 -13.86 1.99 16.58
C PHE A 226 -13.64 2.93 17.78
N PRO A 227 -12.40 3.10 18.28
CA PRO A 227 -11.15 2.45 17.87
C PRO A 227 -11.13 0.93 18.09
N CYS A 228 -10.23 0.22 17.40
CA CYS A 228 -10.17 -1.25 17.43
C CYS A 228 -9.70 -1.81 18.79
N THR A 229 -9.03 -1.01 19.57
CA THR A 229 -8.65 -1.27 20.95
C THR A 229 -8.94 -0.05 21.79
N TYR A 230 -9.59 -0.26 22.94
CA TYR A 230 -9.54 0.68 24.04
C TYR A 230 -8.27 0.37 24.82
N SER A 231 -7.14 0.96 24.46
CA SER A 231 -6.09 1.13 25.45
C SER A 231 -6.64 2.13 26.44
N LEU A 232 -6.74 1.75 27.72
CA LEU A 232 -6.66 2.72 28.79
C LEU A 232 -5.55 3.71 28.44
N PRO A 233 -5.64 5.03 28.80
CA PRO A 233 -4.61 5.98 28.47
C PRO A 233 -3.29 5.34 28.85
N TYR A 234 -2.61 4.80 27.84
CA TYR A 234 -1.37 4.11 27.99
C TYR A 234 -0.42 5.15 28.57
N ILE A 235 0.07 4.85 29.75
CA ILE A 235 1.30 5.48 30.24
C ILE A 235 2.26 5.26 29.08
N SER A 236 2.57 6.32 28.36
CA SER A 236 3.43 6.26 27.18
C SER A 236 4.60 5.35 27.53
N GLU A 237 4.77 4.26 26.75
CA GLU A 237 6.12 3.74 26.62
C GLU A 237 6.93 5.00 26.45
N THR A 238 7.80 5.28 27.38
CA THR A 238 8.70 6.42 27.30
C THR A 238 9.15 6.43 25.86
N GLU A 239 8.57 7.38 25.09
CA GLU A 239 9.11 7.69 23.79
C GLU A 239 10.57 7.95 24.15
N THR A 240 11.40 6.93 23.98
CA THR A 240 12.83 7.14 23.97
C THR A 240 12.97 8.03 22.77
N ASP A 241 12.92 9.34 23.04
CA ASP A 241 13.23 10.36 22.07
C ASP A 241 14.65 10.04 21.62
N ILE A 242 14.75 9.22 20.59
CA ILE A 242 16.02 8.93 19.91
C ILE A 242 16.63 10.25 19.43
N TRP A 243 15.80 11.29 19.40
CA TRP A 243 16.12 12.66 19.05
C TRP A 243 16.23 13.50 20.32
N THR A 244 17.37 13.43 20.98
CA THR A 244 17.65 14.16 22.22
C THR A 244 17.83 15.68 22.00
N ASP A 245 17.87 16.14 20.75
CA ASP A 245 17.96 17.58 20.46
C ASP A 245 16.58 18.23 20.59
N LYS A 246 16.43 19.11 21.58
CA LYS A 246 15.20 19.88 21.83
C LYS A 246 14.86 20.89 20.71
N ARG A 247 15.81 21.15 19.79
CA ARG A 247 15.58 22.05 18.65
C ARG A 247 14.76 21.34 17.57
N LYS A 248 13.82 22.06 17.01
CA LYS A 248 13.02 21.61 15.87
C LYS A 248 13.94 21.47 14.65
N GLN A 249 14.22 20.24 14.21
CA GLN A 249 15.12 19.97 13.10
C GLN A 249 14.45 20.25 11.78
N ARG A 250 15.16 20.82 10.83
CA ARG A 250 14.74 20.99 9.44
C ARG A 250 15.12 19.73 8.66
N ILE A 251 14.15 19.10 8.01
CA ILE A 251 14.34 17.85 7.27
C ILE A 251 14.02 18.12 5.80
N ALA A 252 15.00 17.92 4.93
CA ALA A 252 14.80 17.87 3.48
C ALA A 252 14.44 16.43 3.08
N LEU A 253 13.18 16.22 2.67
CA LEU A 253 12.68 14.92 2.24
C LEU A 253 12.58 14.85 0.72
N ALA A 254 13.33 13.95 0.09
CA ALA A 254 13.14 13.66 -1.33
C ALA A 254 11.75 13.03 -1.56
N SER A 255 10.97 13.62 -2.46
CA SER A 255 9.59 13.23 -2.70
C SER A 255 9.19 13.52 -4.14
N ASP A 256 9.34 12.53 -5.02
CA ASP A 256 8.94 12.55 -6.41
C ASP A 256 8.72 11.11 -6.94
N PRO A 257 8.39 10.90 -8.22
CA PRO A 257 8.18 9.55 -8.75
C PRO A 257 9.37 8.59 -8.64
N ALA A 258 10.60 9.10 -8.47
CA ALA A 258 11.78 8.27 -8.25
C ALA A 258 11.94 7.84 -6.77
N PHE A 259 11.39 8.61 -5.82
CA PHE A 259 11.54 8.43 -4.38
C PHE A 259 10.20 8.44 -3.62
N PRO A 260 9.24 7.56 -3.97
CA PRO A 260 7.91 7.58 -3.39
C PRO A 260 7.77 6.79 -2.08
N PHE A 261 8.81 6.06 -1.62
CA PHE A 261 8.66 5.04 -0.58
C PHE A 261 9.08 5.53 0.81
N ALA A 262 8.41 6.57 1.28
CA ALA A 262 8.56 7.01 2.66
C ALA A 262 7.38 6.51 3.51
N TYR A 263 7.67 5.95 4.69
CA TYR A 263 6.63 5.54 5.64
C TYR A 263 5.96 6.77 6.26
N ARG A 264 4.70 7.01 5.90
CA ARG A 264 3.94 8.17 6.36
C ARG A 264 3.94 8.30 7.89
N GLN A 265 3.72 7.21 8.61
CA GLN A 265 3.69 7.22 10.08
C GLN A 265 5.02 7.66 10.71
N SER A 266 6.15 7.36 10.06
CA SER A 266 7.46 7.83 10.52
C SER A 266 7.63 9.33 10.30
N ILE A 267 7.19 9.81 9.12
CA ILE A 267 7.22 11.24 8.77
C ILE A 267 6.31 12.04 9.72
N ASP A 268 5.08 11.59 9.95
CA ASP A 268 4.10 12.30 10.78
C ASP A 268 4.46 12.30 12.28
N LYS A 269 5.32 11.39 12.73
CA LYS A 269 5.88 11.38 14.10
C LYS A 269 7.06 12.32 14.30
N THR A 270 7.68 12.73 13.21
CA THR A 270 8.85 13.61 13.28
C THR A 270 8.44 15.00 13.75
N LYS A 271 9.07 15.47 14.82
CA LYS A 271 8.83 16.82 15.38
C LYS A 271 9.50 17.93 14.57
N GLY A 272 10.16 17.60 13.45
CA GLY A 272 10.90 18.53 12.60
C GLY A 272 10.03 19.25 11.58
N ASP A 273 10.58 20.30 10.99
CA ASP A 273 10.02 20.98 9.82
C ASP A 273 10.44 20.25 8.55
N ILE A 274 9.46 19.65 7.84
CA ILE A 274 9.73 18.87 6.65
C ILE A 274 9.53 19.71 5.39
N THR A 275 10.61 19.93 4.66
CA THR A 275 10.59 20.51 3.31
C THR A 275 10.75 19.40 2.29
N ARG A 276 9.74 19.21 1.43
CA ARG A 276 9.82 18.24 0.33
C ARG A 276 10.54 18.85 -0.86
N PHE A 277 11.43 18.09 -1.50
CA PHE A 277 12.09 18.48 -2.73
C PHE A 277 12.07 17.33 -3.74
N SER A 278 12.18 17.65 -5.02
CA SER A 278 12.23 16.65 -6.08
C SER A 278 13.65 16.53 -6.64
N PRO A 279 14.36 15.42 -6.40
CA PRO A 279 15.62 15.15 -7.08
C PRO A 279 15.52 15.13 -8.61
N VAL A 280 14.38 14.68 -9.17
CA VAL A 280 14.19 14.59 -10.62
C VAL A 280 13.82 15.92 -11.25
N TYR A 281 12.83 16.63 -10.70
CA TYR A 281 12.23 17.81 -11.33
C TYR A 281 12.43 19.11 -10.56
N GLY A 282 12.85 19.02 -9.32
CA GLY A 282 12.97 20.18 -8.45
C GLY A 282 14.21 21.02 -8.72
N SER A 283 14.36 22.05 -7.92
CA SER A 283 15.48 22.97 -7.92
C SER A 283 16.67 22.39 -7.12
N GLU A 284 17.16 23.15 -6.19
CA GLU A 284 18.32 22.84 -5.36
C GLU A 284 17.93 22.04 -4.11
N LEU A 285 18.96 21.55 -3.40
CA LEU A 285 18.78 20.94 -2.08
C LEU A 285 18.31 22.01 -1.08
N PRO A 286 17.18 21.82 -0.39
CA PRO A 286 16.74 22.75 0.64
C PRO A 286 17.74 22.82 1.80
N GLU A 287 17.83 23.96 2.47
CA GLU A 287 18.60 24.08 3.71
C GLU A 287 17.98 23.17 4.79
N ALA A 288 18.77 22.25 5.32
CA ALA A 288 18.29 21.23 6.24
C ALA A 288 19.37 20.79 7.22
N ASP A 289 18.91 20.34 8.41
CA ASP A 289 19.76 19.70 9.41
C ASP A 289 19.88 18.18 9.13
N ILE A 290 18.88 17.61 8.42
CA ILE A 290 18.86 16.22 7.98
C ILE A 290 18.33 16.16 6.54
N VAL A 291 18.99 15.38 5.68
CA VAL A 291 18.51 15.02 4.34
C VAL A 291 18.03 13.58 4.38
N TYR A 292 16.78 13.33 3.95
CA TYR A 292 16.23 11.99 3.85
C TYR A 292 15.90 11.64 2.38
N LEU A 293 16.58 10.62 1.88
CA LEU A 293 16.40 10.02 0.55
C LEU A 293 15.70 8.67 0.71
N PRO A 294 14.37 8.59 0.60
CA PRO A 294 13.64 7.34 0.78
C PRO A 294 13.83 6.37 -0.39
N GLY A 295 13.26 5.17 -0.24
CA GLY A 295 13.24 4.17 -1.28
C GLY A 295 12.45 4.59 -2.52
N GLY A 296 12.67 3.87 -3.60
CA GLY A 296 12.00 4.10 -4.88
C GLY A 296 12.68 3.40 -6.04
N TYR A 297 12.44 3.94 -7.23
CA TYR A 297 12.95 3.43 -8.50
C TYR A 297 13.79 4.50 -9.24
N PRO A 298 14.90 4.96 -8.69
CA PRO A 298 15.75 6.00 -9.31
C PRO A 298 16.32 5.56 -10.66
N GLU A 299 16.47 4.27 -10.90
CA GLU A 299 16.94 3.70 -12.17
C GLU A 299 16.02 4.09 -13.34
N LEU A 300 14.73 4.27 -13.13
CA LEU A 300 13.79 4.73 -14.16
C LEU A 300 14.01 6.20 -14.55
N PHE A 301 14.71 6.94 -13.72
CA PHE A 301 15.02 8.36 -13.87
C PHE A 301 16.52 8.64 -13.93
N ALA A 302 17.36 7.62 -14.15
CA ALA A 302 18.81 7.73 -14.07
C ALA A 302 19.39 8.85 -14.97
N ARG A 303 18.86 8.99 -16.20
CA ARG A 303 19.26 10.06 -17.12
C ARG A 303 18.88 11.44 -16.59
N GLN A 304 17.68 11.60 -16.03
CA GLN A 304 17.21 12.87 -15.46
C GLN A 304 18.06 13.24 -14.24
N LEU A 305 18.27 12.29 -13.33
CA LEU A 305 19.08 12.45 -12.12
C LEU A 305 20.53 12.82 -12.47
N HIS A 306 21.13 12.15 -13.46
CA HIS A 306 22.49 12.45 -13.96
C HIS A 306 22.61 13.92 -14.43
N ARG A 307 21.58 14.50 -15.02
CA ARG A 307 21.56 15.89 -15.47
C ARG A 307 21.51 16.90 -14.33
N ARG A 308 21.18 16.44 -13.12
CA ARG A 308 21.07 17.29 -11.92
C ARG A 308 22.43 17.48 -11.23
N LYS A 309 23.46 17.87 -12.00
CA LYS A 309 24.86 18.01 -11.55
C LYS A 309 24.97 18.86 -10.28
N ARG A 310 24.26 20.00 -10.24
CA ARG A 310 24.29 20.89 -9.08
C ARG A 310 23.71 20.23 -7.82
N LEU A 311 22.63 19.47 -7.93
CA LEU A 311 22.09 18.72 -6.79
C LEU A 311 23.10 17.68 -6.28
N MET A 312 23.79 16.98 -7.20
CA MET A 312 24.81 16.00 -6.83
C MET A 312 26.01 16.65 -6.11
N GLU A 313 26.40 17.85 -6.54
CA GLU A 313 27.43 18.65 -5.87
C GLU A 313 26.97 19.12 -4.50
N GLN A 314 25.76 19.64 -4.37
CA GLN A 314 25.18 20.05 -3.08
C GLN A 314 25.07 18.91 -2.09
N LEU A 315 24.70 17.70 -2.52
CA LEU A 315 24.68 16.51 -1.65
C LEU A 315 26.08 16.15 -1.14
N ARG A 316 27.11 16.22 -2.03
CA ARG A 316 28.51 16.00 -1.62
C ARG A 316 28.96 17.03 -0.61
N GLU A 317 28.81 18.31 -0.93
CA GLU A 317 29.18 19.41 -0.02
C GLU A 317 28.45 19.33 1.33
N TYR A 318 27.16 18.93 1.32
CA TYR A 318 26.37 18.77 2.52
C TYR A 318 26.98 17.70 3.45
N VAL A 319 27.36 16.54 2.89
CA VAL A 319 27.98 15.46 3.66
C VAL A 319 29.40 15.83 4.10
N GLU A 320 30.20 16.44 3.24
CA GLU A 320 31.58 16.89 3.57
C GLU A 320 31.60 17.92 4.71
N LYS A 321 30.56 18.75 4.79
CA LYS A 321 30.35 19.72 5.90
C LYS A 321 29.81 19.06 7.18
N GLY A 322 29.68 17.72 7.22
CA GLY A 322 29.16 16.96 8.38
C GLY A 322 27.64 16.91 8.47
N GLY A 323 26.92 17.19 7.39
CA GLY A 323 25.47 17.08 7.30
C GLY A 323 24.98 15.65 7.51
N LYS A 324 23.85 15.48 8.18
CA LYS A 324 23.24 14.17 8.47
C LYS A 324 22.37 13.72 7.30
N LEU A 325 22.70 12.58 6.73
CA LEU A 325 21.96 12.03 5.58
C LEU A 325 21.49 10.61 5.88
N LEU A 326 20.19 10.37 5.68
CA LEU A 326 19.58 9.05 5.71
C LEU A 326 19.16 8.68 4.28
N ALA A 327 19.60 7.51 3.80
CA ALA A 327 19.19 6.98 2.50
C ALA A 327 18.75 5.51 2.65
N GLU A 328 17.62 5.16 2.03
CA GLU A 328 17.04 3.83 2.09
C GLU A 328 16.78 3.29 0.68
N GLY A 329 17.06 2.00 0.45
CA GLY A 329 16.76 1.33 -0.80
C GLY A 329 17.23 2.11 -2.04
N GLY A 330 16.27 2.52 -2.91
CA GLY A 330 16.59 3.32 -4.09
C GLY A 330 17.26 4.66 -3.80
N GLY A 331 17.00 5.28 -2.64
CA GLY A 331 17.66 6.51 -2.20
C GLY A 331 19.19 6.38 -2.13
N MET A 332 19.69 5.19 -1.80
CA MET A 332 21.13 4.91 -1.76
C MET A 332 21.79 5.03 -3.13
N ALA A 333 21.06 4.80 -4.22
CA ALA A 333 21.62 4.86 -5.56
C ALA A 333 22.16 6.25 -5.93
N LEU A 334 21.61 7.33 -5.35
CA LEU A 334 22.11 8.69 -5.54
C LEU A 334 23.49 8.91 -4.92
N LEU A 335 23.83 8.16 -3.87
CA LEU A 335 25.06 8.35 -3.11
C LEU A 335 26.25 7.64 -3.76
N GLY A 336 25.98 6.65 -4.62
CA GLY A 336 27.01 5.89 -5.34
C GLY A 336 27.71 6.70 -6.44
N GLN A 337 28.70 6.09 -7.08
CA GLN A 337 29.43 6.68 -8.20
C GLN A 337 28.59 6.69 -9.47
N THR A 338 27.97 5.54 -9.79
CA THR A 338 27.14 5.39 -11.00
C THR A 338 25.87 4.57 -10.74
N LEU A 339 24.87 4.81 -11.59
CA LEU A 339 23.63 4.04 -11.65
C LEU A 339 23.39 3.58 -13.09
N THR A 340 23.29 2.25 -13.27
CA THR A 340 22.96 1.62 -14.55
C THR A 340 21.52 1.14 -14.52
N ALA A 341 20.68 1.71 -15.38
CA ALA A 341 19.23 1.52 -15.36
C ALA A 341 18.76 0.15 -15.89
N ARG A 342 19.61 -0.58 -16.62
CA ARG A 342 19.32 -1.89 -17.19
C ARG A 342 20.62 -2.65 -17.43
N PRO A 343 20.62 -4.00 -17.42
CA PRO A 343 21.81 -4.80 -17.71
C PRO A 343 22.49 -4.38 -19.03
N GLY A 344 23.81 -4.14 -18.98
CA GLY A 344 24.59 -3.69 -20.14
C GLY A 344 24.26 -2.28 -20.65
N GLY A 345 23.44 -1.53 -19.93
CA GLY A 345 23.07 -0.16 -20.30
C GLY A 345 24.11 0.88 -19.94
N THR A 346 23.83 2.14 -20.28
CA THR A 346 24.69 3.28 -19.94
C THR A 346 24.73 3.47 -18.42
N ALA A 347 25.93 3.59 -17.87
CA ALA A 347 26.16 4.00 -16.49
C ALA A 347 26.06 5.53 -16.40
N PHE A 348 25.18 6.02 -15.54
CA PHE A 348 24.96 7.44 -15.27
C PHE A 348 25.65 7.83 -13.97
N GLU A 349 26.50 8.85 -14.00
CA GLU A 349 27.16 9.38 -12.80
C GLU A 349 26.13 9.94 -11.81
N MET A 350 26.33 9.62 -10.53
CA MET A 350 25.55 10.10 -9.40
C MET A 350 26.41 10.98 -8.48
N ALA A 351 26.04 11.12 -7.21
CA ALA A 351 26.75 12.02 -6.29
C ALA A 351 28.18 11.57 -5.97
N GLY A 352 28.51 10.28 -6.06
CA GLY A 352 29.87 9.77 -5.82
C GLY A 352 30.36 9.95 -4.37
N ILE A 353 29.42 10.05 -3.42
CA ILE A 353 29.75 10.17 -1.99
C ILE A 353 30.27 8.84 -1.42
N LEU A 354 29.72 7.74 -1.91
CA LEU A 354 30.08 6.40 -1.47
C LEU A 354 30.75 5.60 -2.61
N PRO A 355 31.76 4.74 -2.32
CA PRO A 355 32.59 4.09 -3.31
C PRO A 355 31.94 2.82 -3.90
N TYR A 356 30.69 2.91 -4.35
CA TYR A 356 30.02 1.80 -5.04
C TYR A 356 29.25 2.27 -6.27
N SER A 357 28.94 1.33 -7.17
CA SER A 357 28.08 1.53 -8.32
C SER A 357 26.86 0.62 -8.24
N VAL A 358 25.70 1.14 -8.64
CA VAL A 358 24.43 0.41 -8.62
C VAL A 358 24.11 -0.07 -10.03
N ASN A 359 23.93 -1.38 -10.18
CA ASN A 359 23.55 -2.00 -11.43
C ASN A 359 22.23 -2.76 -11.25
N VAL A 360 21.22 -2.41 -12.04
CA VAL A 360 19.97 -3.16 -12.09
C VAL A 360 20.24 -4.50 -12.77
N LYS A 361 19.94 -5.61 -12.09
CA LYS A 361 20.02 -6.96 -12.64
C LYS A 361 18.68 -7.34 -13.26
N ASP A 362 18.70 -8.11 -14.37
CA ASP A 362 17.52 -8.77 -14.90
C ASP A 362 17.13 -9.90 -13.93
N ASN A 363 16.35 -9.59 -12.93
CA ASN A 363 15.68 -10.61 -12.15
C ASN A 363 14.45 -11.06 -12.93
N ARG A 364 14.62 -11.94 -13.89
CA ARG A 364 13.53 -12.80 -14.34
C ARG A 364 13.33 -13.85 -13.25
N PRO A 365 12.11 -14.00 -12.72
CA PRO A 365 11.79 -15.08 -11.79
C PRO A 365 11.93 -16.44 -12.47
#